data_74f2a20f55053ce5d0fdd01fe623566e
#
_entry.id   74f2a20f55053ce5d0fdd01fe623566e
#
_cell.length_a   1.000
_cell.length_b   1.000
_cell.length_c   1.000
_cell.angle_alpha   90.00
_cell.angle_beta   90.00
_cell.angle_gamma   90.00
#
_symmetry.space_group_name_H-M   'P 1'
#
loop_
_entity.id
_entity.type
_entity.pdbx_description
1 polymer ?
#
loop_
_entity_poly.entity_id
_entity_poly.type
_entity_poly.pdbx_seq_one_letter_code
_entity_poly.pdbx_strand_id
1 'polypeptide(L)'
;MNKIFIILFLLFLNFTLIDDQSYAEDGKIKIGLLVPLSGDNAYLGKQIIKATRLALKDINSDKIEIYPKDTMSDPNSTLRSALELKQLGINLIIGPVFYENLQYLDEINEVTFLSFTNKTLNLPKNVISTGINSASQLNTIKKFIKLNEIKKPIFLIPNLNYNLEVKHGIKKSKIKTLKQYYYDVEPTKLTKQIEVITNYEIRKQNLIDEITRLESSEDPSKEKKIENLKKIYTIGGVKFDSIIIADFDESLKSVITSLLYTDISPKEKYFITLNQWFDESLLKDTSSHPIYYPSINKKNLENFKKKFFENFNQNPNHISLLSYDLVGLVYYLSLKNELSQINKAFNAKNSFKGKIGIFDIENNKINHRLNFYKVEEGSLKEIF
;
A
#
# COMPACT_ATOMS: atom_id res chain seq x y z
N MET A 1 40.17 38.53 -60.26
CA MET A 1 40.19 37.91 -58.88
C MET A 1 38.90 38.10 -58.09
N ASN A 2 38.06 39.10 -58.36
CA ASN A 2 36.90 39.40 -57.52
C ASN A 2 35.63 38.56 -57.78
N LYS A 3 35.46 37.87 -58.87
CA LYS A 3 34.28 37.06 -59.17
C LYS A 3 34.32 35.65 -58.55
N ILE A 4 35.48 35.10 -58.34
CA ILE A 4 35.69 33.77 -57.74
C ILE A 4 35.45 33.86 -56.21
N PHE A 5 35.82 35.01 -55.61
CA PHE A 5 35.59 35.21 -54.14
C PHE A 5 34.12 35.40 -53.79
N ILE A 6 33.32 36.02 -54.66
CA ILE A 6 31.86 36.18 -54.48
C ILE A 6 31.14 34.85 -54.62
N ILE A 7 31.56 33.95 -55.51
CA ILE A 7 30.95 32.62 -55.68
C ILE A 7 31.30 31.70 -54.49
N LEU A 8 32.51 31.78 -53.96
CA LEU A 8 32.88 31.04 -52.76
C LEU A 8 32.14 31.56 -51.50
N PHE A 9 31.89 32.87 -51.39
CA PHE A 9 31.13 33.44 -50.27
C PHE A 9 29.65 33.09 -50.36
N LEU A 10 29.04 33.02 -51.53
CA LEU A 10 27.67 32.55 -51.74
C LEU A 10 27.52 31.03 -51.51
N LEU A 11 28.52 30.22 -51.78
CA LEU A 11 28.54 28.80 -51.44
C LEU A 11 28.68 28.57 -49.93
N PHE A 12 29.42 29.42 -49.23
CA PHE A 12 29.55 29.35 -47.75
C PHE A 12 28.27 29.81 -47.03
N LEU A 13 27.52 30.75 -47.61
CA LEU A 13 26.24 31.22 -47.03
C LEU A 13 25.12 30.16 -47.18
N ASN A 14 25.19 29.26 -48.17
CA ASN A 14 24.23 28.16 -48.29
C ASN A 14 24.54 26.97 -47.40
N PHE A 15 25.74 26.90 -46.78
CA PHE A 15 26.09 25.85 -45.83
C PHE A 15 25.71 26.16 -44.38
N THR A 16 25.31 27.42 -44.10
CA THR A 16 24.83 27.85 -42.76
C THR A 16 23.31 27.84 -42.64
N LEU A 17 22.58 27.47 -43.71
CA LEU A 17 21.14 27.16 -43.66
C LEU A 17 20.93 25.64 -43.66
N ILE A 18 21.69 24.91 -42.83
CA ILE A 18 21.18 23.68 -42.29
C ILE A 18 20.11 24.11 -41.29
N ASP A 19 18.87 24.18 -41.79
CA ASP A 19 17.71 24.16 -40.94
C ASP A 19 17.97 23.08 -39.89
N ASP A 20 18.23 23.47 -38.67
CA ASP A 20 17.79 22.70 -37.54
C ASP A 20 16.28 22.52 -37.75
N GLN A 21 15.91 21.49 -38.52
CA GLN A 21 14.59 20.92 -38.34
C GLN A 21 14.52 20.53 -36.88
N SER A 22 14.14 21.50 -36.07
CA SER A 22 13.46 21.25 -34.84
C SER A 22 12.35 20.28 -35.21
N TYR A 23 12.61 18.99 -35.04
CA TYR A 23 11.57 17.98 -35.03
C TYR A 23 10.60 18.53 -33.99
N ALA A 24 9.48 19.07 -34.46
CA ALA A 24 8.37 19.42 -33.62
C ALA A 24 8.16 18.14 -32.76
N GLU A 25 8.48 18.22 -31.50
CA GLU A 25 8.37 17.13 -30.55
C GLU A 25 6.93 16.69 -30.68
N ASP A 26 6.73 15.53 -31.30
CA ASP A 26 5.41 14.97 -31.55
C ASP A 26 4.73 15.02 -30.18
N GLY A 27 3.72 15.88 -29.97
CA GLY A 27 3.22 16.29 -28.65
C GLY A 27 2.69 15.14 -27.79
N LYS A 28 3.32 13.98 -27.91
CA LYS A 28 3.05 12.71 -27.24
C LYS A 28 3.89 12.55 -25.98
N ILE A 29 3.23 12.07 -24.97
CA ILE A 29 3.84 11.71 -23.68
C ILE A 29 4.41 10.30 -23.81
N LYS A 30 5.72 10.19 -23.83
CA LYS A 30 6.42 8.91 -23.81
C LYS A 30 6.64 8.47 -22.37
N ILE A 31 6.11 7.31 -21.99
CA ILE A 31 6.20 6.74 -20.65
C ILE A 31 6.90 5.38 -20.72
N GLY A 32 7.97 5.20 -19.96
CA GLY A 32 8.57 3.89 -19.77
C GLY A 32 7.72 3.02 -18.84
N LEU A 33 7.73 1.72 -19.05
CA LEU A 33 7.09 0.75 -18.16
C LEU A 33 8.07 -0.37 -17.81
N LEU A 34 8.60 -0.34 -16.59
CA LEU A 34 9.55 -1.34 -16.08
C LEU A 34 8.81 -2.42 -15.30
N VAL A 35 8.69 -3.61 -15.87
CA VAL A 35 7.97 -4.74 -15.30
C VAL A 35 8.69 -6.07 -15.59
N PRO A 36 8.54 -7.09 -14.74
CA PRO A 36 9.10 -8.41 -15.03
C PRO A 36 8.32 -9.07 -16.15
N LEU A 37 8.95 -9.30 -17.32
CA LEU A 37 8.33 -9.95 -18.48
C LEU A 37 8.82 -11.38 -18.67
N SER A 38 9.92 -11.74 -18.01
CA SER A 38 10.55 -13.06 -18.01
C SER A 38 10.74 -13.60 -16.57
N GLY A 39 11.11 -14.86 -16.45
CA GLY A 39 11.29 -15.56 -15.16
C GLY A 39 9.98 -15.80 -14.40
N ASP A 40 10.11 -16.12 -13.12
CA ASP A 40 9.00 -16.56 -12.25
C ASP A 40 7.91 -15.49 -12.08
N ASN A 41 8.29 -14.22 -12.18
CA ASN A 41 7.37 -13.09 -12.02
C ASN A 41 6.76 -12.59 -13.35
N ALA A 42 7.01 -13.28 -14.47
CA ALA A 42 6.54 -12.86 -15.79
C ALA A 42 5.00 -12.71 -15.88
N TYR A 43 4.26 -13.53 -15.13
CA TYR A 43 2.81 -13.41 -15.07
C TYR A 43 2.36 -12.05 -14.52
N LEU A 44 3.02 -11.56 -13.47
CA LEU A 44 2.75 -10.26 -12.86
C LEU A 44 2.95 -9.12 -13.87
N GLY A 45 4.07 -9.12 -14.57
CA GLY A 45 4.37 -8.10 -15.59
C GLY A 45 3.37 -8.10 -16.75
N LYS A 46 2.98 -9.30 -17.22
CA LYS A 46 1.93 -9.43 -18.25
C LYS A 46 0.58 -8.88 -17.81
N GLN A 47 0.20 -9.06 -16.55
CA GLN A 47 -1.02 -8.51 -15.99
C GLN A 47 -0.96 -6.97 -15.92
N ILE A 48 0.18 -6.41 -15.53
CA ILE A 48 0.41 -4.96 -15.51
C ILE A 48 0.29 -4.37 -16.92
N ILE A 49 0.91 -4.99 -17.94
CA ILE A 49 0.77 -4.55 -19.34
C ILE A 49 -0.70 -4.56 -19.78
N LYS A 50 -1.48 -5.59 -19.45
CA LYS A 50 -2.90 -5.66 -19.78
C LYS A 50 -3.68 -4.51 -19.13
N ALA A 51 -3.42 -4.21 -17.86
CA ALA A 51 -4.04 -3.10 -17.16
C ALA A 51 -3.66 -1.74 -17.77
N THR A 52 -2.39 -1.56 -18.13
CA THR A 52 -1.90 -0.38 -18.85
C THR A 52 -2.63 -0.20 -20.20
N ARG A 53 -2.78 -1.26 -20.99
CA ARG A 53 -3.55 -1.23 -22.24
C ARG A 53 -5.02 -0.88 -22.01
N LEU A 54 -5.62 -1.39 -20.95
CA LEU A 54 -6.99 -1.07 -20.58
C LEU A 54 -7.14 0.41 -20.21
N ALA A 55 -6.17 0.97 -19.48
CA ALA A 55 -6.16 2.40 -19.15
C ALA A 55 -6.04 3.27 -20.41
N LEU A 56 -5.15 2.93 -21.35
CA LEU A 56 -5.01 3.64 -22.63
C LEU A 56 -6.30 3.60 -23.45
N LYS A 57 -6.95 2.42 -23.51
CA LYS A 57 -8.24 2.26 -24.17
C LYS A 57 -9.32 3.18 -23.57
N ASP A 58 -9.33 3.32 -22.24
CA ASP A 58 -10.31 4.15 -21.54
C ASP A 58 -10.02 5.65 -21.65
N ILE A 59 -8.76 6.03 -21.67
CA ILE A 59 -8.33 7.39 -21.91
C ILE A 59 -8.69 7.82 -23.34
N ASN A 60 -8.65 6.88 -24.28
CA ASN A 60 -8.98 7.09 -25.70
C ASN A 60 -8.27 8.32 -26.30
N SER A 61 -6.97 8.44 -26.04
CA SER A 61 -6.12 9.54 -26.54
C SER A 61 -4.84 8.97 -27.16
N ASP A 62 -4.45 9.49 -28.29
CA ASP A 62 -3.21 9.18 -29.00
C ASP A 62 -1.98 9.92 -28.41
N LYS A 63 -2.20 10.76 -27.40
CA LYS A 63 -1.16 11.55 -26.74
C LYS A 63 -0.24 10.77 -25.83
N ILE A 64 -0.53 9.50 -25.52
CA ILE A 64 0.32 8.68 -24.64
C ILE A 64 0.87 7.47 -25.40
N GLU A 65 2.17 7.29 -25.28
CA GLU A 65 2.87 6.11 -25.75
C GLU A 65 3.57 5.41 -24.58
N ILE A 66 3.39 4.09 -24.47
CA ILE A 66 4.00 3.26 -23.41
C ILE A 66 5.09 2.38 -24.01
N TYR A 67 6.25 2.41 -23.38
CA TYR A 67 7.45 1.66 -23.77
C TYR A 67 7.79 0.61 -22.71
N PRO A 68 7.29 -0.63 -22.83
CA PRO A 68 7.57 -1.67 -21.85
C PRO A 68 8.98 -2.22 -22.02
N LYS A 69 9.66 -2.46 -20.89
CA LYS A 69 10.96 -3.10 -20.80
C LYS A 69 10.95 -4.13 -19.67
N ASP A 70 11.69 -5.21 -19.90
CA ASP A 70 11.81 -6.30 -18.93
C ASP A 70 12.83 -5.98 -17.84
N THR A 71 12.41 -6.10 -16.58
CA THR A 71 13.29 -5.97 -15.43
C THR A 71 13.95 -7.30 -15.04
N MET A 72 13.46 -8.42 -15.56
CA MET A 72 13.86 -9.79 -15.12
C MET A 72 13.77 -10.01 -13.60
N SER A 73 13.09 -9.12 -12.86
CA SER A 73 13.12 -9.03 -11.38
C SER A 73 14.54 -8.86 -10.80
N ASP A 74 15.46 -8.28 -11.55
CA ASP A 74 16.87 -8.12 -11.23
C ASP A 74 17.28 -6.64 -11.25
N PRO A 75 18.02 -6.14 -10.24
CA PRO A 75 18.44 -4.73 -10.16
C PRO A 75 19.29 -4.27 -11.36
N ASN A 76 20.26 -5.07 -11.81
CA ASN A 76 21.13 -4.71 -12.93
C ASN A 76 20.37 -4.67 -14.26
N SER A 77 19.48 -5.63 -14.49
CA SER A 77 18.62 -5.66 -15.68
C SER A 77 17.63 -4.51 -15.67
N THR A 78 17.13 -4.12 -14.48
CA THR A 78 16.28 -2.94 -14.32
C THR A 78 17.01 -1.65 -14.68
N LEU A 79 18.24 -1.46 -14.18
CA LEU A 79 19.08 -0.30 -14.52
C LEU A 79 19.35 -0.24 -16.04
N ARG A 80 19.75 -1.35 -16.66
CA ARG A 80 20.00 -1.41 -18.11
C ARG A 80 18.74 -1.04 -18.91
N SER A 81 17.60 -1.61 -18.57
CA SER A 81 16.31 -1.28 -19.21
C SER A 81 15.90 0.18 -19.01
N ALA A 82 16.20 0.78 -17.87
CA ALA A 82 15.97 2.20 -17.59
C ALA A 82 16.90 3.09 -18.41
N LEU A 83 18.18 2.73 -18.59
CA LEU A 83 19.12 3.43 -19.45
C LEU A 83 18.69 3.41 -20.92
N GLU A 84 18.21 2.27 -21.41
CA GLU A 84 17.66 2.16 -22.78
C GLU A 84 16.45 3.09 -22.97
N LEU A 85 15.54 3.18 -21.99
CA LEU A 85 14.41 4.11 -22.01
C LEU A 85 14.88 5.57 -22.02
N LYS A 86 15.87 5.91 -21.18
CA LYS A 86 16.49 7.25 -21.17
C LYS A 86 17.08 7.63 -22.53
N GLN A 87 17.76 6.71 -23.22
CA GLN A 87 18.31 6.93 -24.55
C GLN A 87 17.23 7.25 -25.60
N LEU A 88 15.99 6.78 -25.40
CA LEU A 88 14.82 7.13 -26.21
C LEU A 88 14.17 8.47 -25.80
N GLY A 89 14.81 9.25 -24.91
CA GLY A 89 14.30 10.52 -24.40
C GLY A 89 13.19 10.38 -23.36
N ILE A 90 13.01 9.20 -22.75
CA ILE A 90 11.96 8.94 -21.77
C ILE A 90 12.48 9.24 -20.37
N ASN A 91 11.91 10.27 -19.74
CA ASN A 91 12.30 10.75 -18.41
C ASN A 91 11.25 10.43 -17.31
N LEU A 92 10.13 9.82 -17.66
CA LEU A 92 9.11 9.36 -16.73
C LEU A 92 8.84 7.86 -16.94
N ILE A 93 9.03 7.07 -15.90
CA ILE A 93 8.93 5.62 -15.95
C ILE A 93 7.99 5.12 -14.86
N ILE A 94 6.99 4.33 -15.22
CA ILE A 94 6.15 3.57 -14.29
C ILE A 94 6.87 2.24 -13.98
N GLY A 95 7.07 1.96 -12.71
CA GLY A 95 7.85 0.83 -12.23
C GLY A 95 9.17 1.28 -11.58
N PRO A 96 10.01 0.33 -11.18
CA PRO A 96 9.80 -1.12 -11.19
C PRO A 96 8.80 -1.59 -10.13
N VAL A 97 8.50 -2.91 -10.15
CA VAL A 97 7.55 -3.54 -9.22
C VAL A 97 8.17 -3.78 -7.86
N PHE A 98 9.34 -4.40 -7.83
CA PHE A 98 10.00 -4.82 -6.61
C PHE A 98 10.93 -3.76 -6.04
N TYR A 99 10.94 -3.66 -4.71
CA TYR A 99 11.79 -2.69 -4.00
C TYR A 99 13.28 -2.93 -4.25
N GLU A 100 13.69 -4.17 -4.31
CA GLU A 100 15.08 -4.58 -4.54
C GLU A 100 15.61 -4.05 -5.88
N ASN A 101 14.74 -3.90 -6.88
CA ASN A 101 15.09 -3.39 -8.20
C ASN A 101 15.34 -1.86 -8.23
N LEU A 102 15.16 -1.17 -7.10
CA LEU A 102 15.43 0.26 -6.98
C LEU A 102 16.91 0.58 -6.72
N GLN A 103 17.72 -0.43 -6.40
CA GLN A 103 19.05 -0.32 -5.80
C GLN A 103 20.00 0.62 -6.57
N TYR A 104 19.94 0.67 -7.89
CA TYR A 104 20.86 1.44 -8.73
C TYR A 104 20.20 2.60 -9.49
N LEU A 105 18.93 2.89 -9.23
CA LEU A 105 18.20 3.89 -10.03
C LEU A 105 18.60 5.33 -9.71
N ASP A 106 19.30 5.59 -8.61
CA ASP A 106 19.90 6.88 -8.31
C ASP A 106 21.07 7.26 -9.23
N GLU A 107 21.61 6.30 -10.00
CA GLU A 107 22.59 6.57 -11.06
C GLU A 107 21.98 7.35 -12.24
N ILE A 108 20.65 7.39 -12.35
CA ILE A 108 19.92 8.05 -13.44
C ILE A 108 19.01 9.15 -12.86
N ASN A 109 19.61 10.18 -12.28
CA ASN A 109 18.90 11.22 -11.54
C ASN A 109 17.89 12.04 -12.35
N GLU A 110 18.04 12.11 -13.68
CA GLU A 110 17.15 12.86 -14.58
C GLU A 110 15.84 12.14 -14.86
N VAL A 111 15.76 10.84 -14.56
CA VAL A 111 14.58 10.01 -14.77
C VAL A 111 13.78 9.94 -13.47
N THR A 112 12.49 10.17 -13.55
CA THR A 112 11.55 9.97 -12.43
C THR A 112 10.89 8.60 -12.53
N PHE A 113 10.95 7.82 -11.46
CA PHE A 113 10.35 6.50 -11.36
C PHE A 113 9.12 6.50 -10.46
N LEU A 114 7.99 6.06 -10.98
CA LEU A 114 6.75 5.80 -10.23
C LEU A 114 6.71 4.32 -9.86
N SER A 115 7.42 3.94 -8.81
CA SER A 115 7.55 2.54 -8.42
C SER A 115 6.27 2.01 -7.74
N PHE A 116 5.90 0.77 -8.04
CA PHE A 116 4.76 0.08 -7.42
C PHE A 116 4.98 -0.28 -5.95
N THR A 117 6.18 -0.11 -5.42
CA THR A 117 6.47 -0.39 -4.02
C THR A 117 5.60 0.44 -3.06
N ASN A 118 5.27 -0.14 -1.92
CA ASN A 118 4.63 0.57 -0.80
C ASN A 118 5.63 1.01 0.28
N LYS A 119 6.92 0.66 0.12
CA LYS A 119 7.99 1.11 1.01
C LYS A 119 8.28 2.58 0.77
N THR A 120 8.62 3.30 1.83
CA THR A 120 8.85 4.75 1.81
C THR A 120 10.19 5.16 2.41
N LEU A 121 10.91 4.20 2.99
CA LEU A 121 12.23 4.38 3.56
C LEU A 121 13.32 4.00 2.55
N ASN A 122 14.44 4.72 2.62
CA ASN A 122 15.65 4.43 1.83
C ASN A 122 15.41 4.34 0.31
N LEU A 123 14.48 5.15 -0.20
CA LEU A 123 14.25 5.24 -1.63
C LEU A 123 15.28 6.18 -2.29
N PRO A 124 15.75 5.88 -3.52
CA PRO A 124 16.44 6.85 -4.35
C PRO A 124 15.64 8.15 -4.50
N LYS A 125 16.31 9.30 -4.62
CA LYS A 125 15.64 10.63 -4.64
C LYS A 125 14.70 10.82 -5.83
N ASN A 126 14.98 10.14 -6.93
CA ASN A 126 14.20 10.16 -8.16
C ASN A 126 13.11 9.08 -8.23
N VAL A 127 12.90 8.33 -7.14
CA VAL A 127 11.86 7.31 -7.02
C VAL A 127 10.72 7.80 -6.13
N ILE A 128 9.51 7.71 -6.66
CA ILE A 128 8.25 8.00 -5.97
C ILE A 128 7.55 6.66 -5.72
N SER A 129 7.34 6.31 -4.45
CA SER A 129 6.55 5.15 -4.06
C SER A 129 5.07 5.43 -4.34
N THR A 130 4.42 4.56 -5.09
CA THR A 130 3.02 4.72 -5.49
C THR A 130 2.08 3.70 -4.85
N GLY A 131 2.62 2.66 -4.21
CA GLY A 131 1.83 1.67 -3.48
C GLY A 131 1.18 2.23 -2.22
N ILE A 132 0.20 1.52 -1.68
CA ILE A 132 -0.48 1.90 -0.44
C ILE A 132 0.48 1.73 0.73
N ASN A 133 1.04 2.83 1.20
CA ASN A 133 2.01 2.84 2.29
C ASN A 133 1.34 2.84 3.67
N SER A 134 2.12 2.51 4.71
CA SER A 134 1.63 2.44 6.09
C SER A 134 1.09 3.77 6.62
N ALA A 135 1.63 4.91 6.20
CA ALA A 135 1.12 6.22 6.61
C ALA A 135 -0.30 6.48 6.10
N SER A 136 -0.60 6.10 4.85
CA SER A 136 -1.95 6.18 4.26
C SER A 136 -2.95 5.34 5.03
N GLN A 137 -2.59 4.10 5.36
CA GLN A 137 -3.41 3.19 6.14
C GLN A 137 -3.69 3.73 7.55
N LEU A 138 -2.63 4.18 8.24
CA LEU A 138 -2.73 4.68 9.60
C LEU A 138 -3.46 6.03 9.69
N ASN A 139 -3.42 6.86 8.66
CA ASN A 139 -4.25 8.06 8.59
C ASN A 139 -5.74 7.70 8.55
N THR A 140 -6.11 6.64 7.83
CA THR A 140 -7.49 6.15 7.76
C THR A 140 -7.91 5.52 9.09
N ILE A 141 -7.06 4.69 9.71
CA ILE A 141 -7.28 4.13 11.05
C ILE A 141 -7.43 5.25 12.10
N LYS A 142 -6.60 6.28 12.04
CA LYS A 142 -6.70 7.46 12.93
C LYS A 142 -8.04 8.17 12.82
N LYS A 143 -8.62 8.27 11.61
CA LYS A 143 -9.96 8.81 11.40
C LYS A 143 -11.00 7.94 12.12
N PHE A 144 -10.92 6.61 11.99
CA PHE A 144 -11.80 5.66 12.67
C PHE A 144 -11.69 5.78 14.19
N ILE A 145 -10.48 5.81 14.74
CA ILE A 145 -10.23 6.00 16.18
C ILE A 145 -10.92 7.27 16.69
N LYS A 146 -10.80 8.37 15.94
CA LYS A 146 -11.44 9.65 16.31
C LYS A 146 -12.97 9.56 16.28
N LEU A 147 -13.54 8.92 15.26
CA LEU A 147 -14.99 8.79 15.08
C LEU A 147 -15.65 7.90 16.16
N ASN A 148 -14.93 6.92 16.67
CA ASN A 148 -15.42 5.98 17.70
C ASN A 148 -14.90 6.30 19.10
N GLU A 149 -14.29 7.49 19.30
CA GLU A 149 -13.77 7.96 20.59
C GLU A 149 -12.83 6.96 21.30
N ILE A 150 -12.10 6.16 20.53
CA ILE A 150 -11.12 5.19 21.03
C ILE A 150 -9.98 5.94 21.72
N LYS A 151 -9.71 5.63 23.00
CA LYS A 151 -8.79 6.41 23.86
C LYS A 151 -7.48 5.70 24.15
N LYS A 152 -7.48 4.36 24.15
CA LYS A 152 -6.34 3.55 24.61
C LYS A 152 -5.95 2.47 23.60
N PRO A 153 -5.69 2.84 22.32
CA PRO A 153 -5.22 1.87 21.32
C PRO A 153 -3.82 1.38 21.65
N ILE A 154 -3.59 0.07 21.52
CA ILE A 154 -2.24 -0.51 21.50
C ILE A 154 -1.88 -0.93 20.07
N PHE A 155 -0.59 -1.03 19.81
CA PHE A 155 -0.04 -1.54 18.56
C PHE A 155 0.66 -2.88 18.79
N LEU A 156 0.35 -3.87 17.96
CA LEU A 156 1.09 -5.13 17.84
C LEU A 156 1.85 -5.12 16.52
N ILE A 157 3.18 -5.17 16.58
CA ILE A 157 4.08 -5.05 15.43
C ILE A 157 4.98 -6.28 15.39
N PRO A 158 4.95 -7.10 14.32
CA PRO A 158 5.83 -8.25 14.24
C PRO A 158 7.30 -7.86 14.04
N ASN A 159 8.22 -8.66 14.56
CA ASN A 159 9.66 -8.52 14.33
C ASN A 159 10.06 -9.04 12.95
N LEU A 160 9.51 -8.41 11.89
CA LEU A 160 9.77 -8.71 10.50
C LEU A 160 10.37 -7.50 9.77
N ASN A 161 10.89 -7.72 8.58
CA ASN A 161 11.60 -6.69 7.80
C ASN A 161 10.78 -5.41 7.54
N TYR A 162 9.46 -5.49 7.52
CA TYR A 162 8.60 -4.33 7.29
C TYR A 162 8.25 -3.53 8.56
N ASN A 163 8.72 -3.95 9.74
CA ASN A 163 8.42 -3.24 10.99
C ASN A 163 8.89 -1.78 10.98
N LEU A 164 9.99 -1.48 10.27
CA LEU A 164 10.51 -0.11 10.13
C LEU A 164 9.55 0.78 9.34
N GLU A 165 8.92 0.25 8.30
CA GLU A 165 7.89 0.98 7.53
C GLU A 165 6.64 1.25 8.39
N VAL A 166 6.23 0.30 9.22
CA VAL A 166 5.12 0.50 10.18
C VAL A 166 5.47 1.59 11.19
N LYS A 167 6.67 1.54 11.80
CA LYS A 167 7.17 2.58 12.72
C LYS A 167 7.19 3.95 12.05
N HIS A 168 7.69 4.02 10.82
CA HIS A 168 7.71 5.25 10.04
C HIS A 168 6.28 5.78 9.78
N GLY A 169 5.36 4.90 9.42
CA GLY A 169 3.94 5.22 9.23
C GLY A 169 3.30 5.77 10.50
N ILE A 170 3.55 5.17 11.67
CA ILE A 170 3.08 5.65 12.98
C ILE A 170 3.58 7.09 13.22
N LYS A 171 4.87 7.34 13.01
CA LYS A 171 5.47 8.67 13.16
C LYS A 171 4.84 9.68 12.19
N LYS A 172 4.63 9.31 10.93
CA LYS A 172 4.08 10.20 9.87
C LYS A 172 2.60 10.50 10.08
N SER A 173 1.80 9.50 10.42
CA SER A 173 0.36 9.68 10.67
C SER A 173 0.07 10.44 11.97
N LYS A 174 1.07 10.50 12.89
CA LYS A 174 0.88 11.04 14.25
C LYS A 174 -0.30 10.39 14.97
N ILE A 175 -0.52 9.10 14.73
CA ILE A 175 -1.51 8.31 15.46
C ILE A 175 -1.05 8.14 16.90
N LYS A 176 -1.95 8.43 17.86
CA LYS A 176 -1.64 8.28 19.27
C LYS A 176 -1.99 6.86 19.71
N THR A 177 -1.05 6.19 20.38
CA THR A 177 -1.24 4.85 20.94
C THR A 177 -0.82 4.84 22.41
N LEU A 178 -1.46 4.01 23.22
CA LEU A 178 -1.11 3.82 24.62
C LEU A 178 0.27 3.17 24.72
N LYS A 179 0.53 2.13 23.91
CA LYS A 179 1.80 1.41 23.87
C LYS A 179 1.98 0.69 22.53
N GLN A 180 3.22 0.50 22.13
CA GLN A 180 3.62 -0.33 20.99
C GLN A 180 4.34 -1.56 21.52
N TYR A 181 3.90 -2.74 21.09
CA TYR A 181 4.49 -4.01 21.45
C TYR A 181 5.06 -4.67 20.19
N TYR A 182 6.26 -5.21 20.32
CA TYR A 182 6.92 -5.98 19.27
C TYR A 182 6.87 -7.45 19.66
N TYR A 183 6.53 -8.32 18.71
CA TYR A 183 6.38 -9.74 18.97
C TYR A 183 7.12 -10.59 17.95
N ASP A 184 7.48 -11.80 18.40
CA ASP A 184 8.03 -12.86 17.55
C ASP A 184 6.88 -13.60 16.88
N VAL A 185 6.99 -13.88 15.57
CA VAL A 185 5.94 -14.57 14.82
C VAL A 185 5.89 -16.07 15.06
N GLU A 186 6.89 -16.63 15.76
CA GLU A 186 6.87 -18.05 16.15
C GLU A 186 5.74 -18.29 17.16
N PRO A 187 4.76 -19.21 16.89
CA PRO A 187 3.49 -19.30 17.61
C PRO A 187 3.61 -19.46 19.12
N THR A 188 4.56 -20.25 19.60
CA THR A 188 4.75 -20.49 21.05
C THR A 188 5.23 -19.22 21.75
N LYS A 189 6.17 -18.49 21.16
CA LYS A 189 6.67 -17.23 21.69
C LYS A 189 5.62 -16.13 21.59
N LEU A 190 4.91 -16.06 20.48
CA LEU A 190 3.80 -15.13 20.29
C LEU A 190 2.76 -15.28 21.39
N THR A 191 2.27 -16.50 21.66
CA THR A 191 1.26 -16.73 22.69
C THR A 191 1.73 -16.26 24.06
N LYS A 192 2.97 -16.61 24.46
CA LYS A 192 3.55 -16.13 25.74
C LYS A 192 3.65 -14.60 25.81
N GLN A 193 3.99 -13.95 24.71
CA GLN A 193 4.07 -12.49 24.66
C GLN A 193 2.66 -11.85 24.78
N ILE A 194 1.65 -12.44 24.16
CA ILE A 194 0.26 -11.99 24.28
C ILE A 194 -0.26 -12.20 25.71
N GLU A 195 0.07 -13.32 26.37
CA GLU A 195 -0.24 -13.54 27.80
C GLU A 195 0.28 -12.39 28.68
N VAL A 196 1.54 -11.97 28.45
CA VAL A 196 2.15 -10.83 29.19
C VAL A 196 1.43 -9.52 28.87
N ILE A 197 1.14 -9.23 27.59
CA ILE A 197 0.49 -7.99 27.13
C ILE A 197 -0.91 -7.87 27.73
N THR A 198 -1.62 -8.99 27.86
CA THR A 198 -3.00 -9.06 28.34
C THR A 198 -3.09 -9.27 29.85
N ASN A 199 -1.97 -9.42 30.57
CA ASN A 199 -1.90 -9.82 31.97
C ASN A 199 -2.71 -11.12 32.27
N TYR A 200 -2.63 -12.10 31.33
CA TYR A 200 -3.49 -13.29 31.39
C TYR A 200 -3.36 -14.06 32.67
N GLU A 201 -2.15 -14.35 33.15
CA GLU A 201 -1.91 -15.13 34.36
C GLU A 201 -2.48 -14.41 35.59
N ILE A 202 -2.34 -13.08 35.68
CA ILE A 202 -2.92 -12.30 36.80
C ILE A 202 -4.45 -12.36 36.76
N ARG A 203 -5.05 -12.22 35.57
CA ARG A 203 -6.49 -12.26 35.39
C ARG A 203 -7.07 -13.66 35.69
N LYS A 204 -6.33 -14.71 35.35
CA LYS A 204 -6.66 -16.10 35.69
C LYS A 204 -6.57 -16.34 37.18
N GLN A 205 -5.51 -15.84 37.84
CA GLN A 205 -5.38 -15.96 39.30
C GLN A 205 -6.50 -15.21 40.02
N ASN A 206 -6.87 -14.01 39.57
CA ASN A 206 -7.99 -13.26 40.12
C ASN A 206 -9.31 -14.07 40.08
N LEU A 207 -9.54 -14.86 39.01
CA LEU A 207 -10.71 -15.74 38.89
C LEU A 207 -10.69 -16.83 39.98
N ILE A 208 -9.54 -17.48 40.15
CA ILE A 208 -9.34 -18.53 41.17
C ILE A 208 -9.58 -17.95 42.58
N ASP A 209 -8.98 -16.80 42.84
CA ASP A 209 -9.10 -16.13 44.13
C ASP A 209 -10.55 -15.74 44.44
N GLU A 210 -11.30 -15.24 43.44
CA GLU A 210 -12.70 -14.87 43.60
C GLU A 210 -13.61 -16.09 43.86
N ILE A 211 -13.37 -17.21 43.16
CA ILE A 211 -14.09 -18.46 43.39
C ILE A 211 -13.83 -18.94 44.83
N THR A 212 -12.56 -18.97 45.28
CA THR A 212 -12.16 -19.37 46.61
C THR A 212 -12.80 -18.48 47.69
N ARG A 213 -12.83 -17.16 47.45
CA ARG A 213 -13.48 -16.19 48.32
C ARG A 213 -14.99 -16.46 48.47
N LEU A 214 -15.67 -16.76 47.36
CA LEU A 214 -17.10 -17.08 47.37
C LEU A 214 -17.39 -18.41 48.03
N GLU A 215 -16.56 -19.44 47.85
CA GLU A 215 -16.70 -20.73 48.53
C GLU A 215 -16.67 -20.58 50.06
N SER A 216 -15.84 -19.66 50.55
CA SER A 216 -15.69 -19.36 51.97
C SER A 216 -16.71 -18.35 52.50
N SER A 217 -17.58 -17.79 51.66
CA SER A 217 -18.55 -16.76 52.06
C SER A 217 -19.88 -17.36 52.53
N GLU A 218 -20.62 -16.60 53.35
CA GLU A 218 -21.98 -16.91 53.75
C GLU A 218 -23.06 -16.37 52.80
N ASP A 219 -22.67 -15.90 51.61
CA ASP A 219 -23.58 -15.33 50.63
C ASP A 219 -24.58 -16.38 50.12
N PRO A 220 -25.91 -16.17 50.33
CA PRO A 220 -26.93 -17.12 49.89
C PRO A 220 -26.93 -17.39 48.37
N SER A 221 -26.35 -16.49 47.56
CA SER A 221 -26.26 -16.61 46.09
C SER A 221 -24.94 -17.15 45.59
N LYS A 222 -24.03 -17.62 46.48
CA LYS A 222 -22.67 -18.04 46.14
C LYS A 222 -22.60 -19.13 45.07
N GLU A 223 -23.45 -20.13 45.16
CA GLU A 223 -23.46 -21.26 44.24
C GLU A 223 -23.70 -20.79 42.80
N LYS A 224 -24.71 -19.93 42.59
CA LYS A 224 -25.03 -19.37 41.29
C LYS A 224 -23.90 -18.47 40.76
N LYS A 225 -23.26 -17.68 41.65
CA LYS A 225 -22.12 -16.84 41.29
C LYS A 225 -20.92 -17.69 40.87
N ILE A 226 -20.58 -18.74 41.61
CA ILE A 226 -19.50 -19.67 41.30
C ILE A 226 -19.77 -20.40 39.98
N GLU A 227 -21.03 -20.85 39.76
CA GLU A 227 -21.40 -21.49 38.47
C GLU A 227 -21.17 -20.55 37.27
N ASN A 228 -21.49 -19.25 37.42
CA ASN A 228 -21.24 -18.26 36.40
C ASN A 228 -19.73 -18.00 36.18
N LEU A 229 -18.96 -17.94 37.28
CA LEU A 229 -17.49 -17.75 37.18
C LEU A 229 -16.80 -18.95 36.54
N LYS A 230 -17.30 -20.16 36.73
CA LYS A 230 -16.76 -21.38 36.06
C LYS A 230 -16.98 -21.41 34.53
N LYS A 231 -17.82 -20.50 33.99
CA LYS A 231 -18.07 -20.37 32.54
C LYS A 231 -17.11 -19.41 31.85
N ILE A 232 -16.28 -18.68 32.57
CA ILE A 232 -15.29 -17.75 32.06
C ILE A 232 -13.87 -18.21 32.37
N TYR A 233 -12.90 -17.72 31.66
CA TYR A 233 -11.49 -18.14 31.81
C TYR A 233 -10.66 -17.15 32.65
N THR A 234 -11.07 -15.89 32.69
CA THR A 234 -10.36 -14.85 33.42
C THR A 234 -11.34 -13.84 34.03
N ILE A 235 -10.90 -13.13 35.07
CA ILE A 235 -11.63 -12.01 35.65
C ILE A 235 -10.74 -10.76 35.73
N GLY A 236 -11.30 -9.62 35.43
CA GLY A 236 -10.59 -8.34 35.34
C GLY A 236 -10.32 -7.89 33.92
N GLY A 237 -10.16 -6.59 33.75
CA GLY A 237 -10.00 -5.97 32.44
C GLY A 237 -8.55 -5.74 32.03
N VAL A 238 -8.35 -5.50 30.75
CA VAL A 238 -7.08 -4.98 30.19
C VAL A 238 -7.12 -3.46 30.11
N LYS A 239 -5.93 -2.82 30.06
CA LYS A 239 -5.79 -1.35 30.07
C LYS A 239 -6.06 -0.69 28.71
N PHE A 240 -6.33 -1.46 27.66
CA PHE A 240 -6.58 -0.97 26.31
C PHE A 240 -8.01 -1.23 25.84
N ASP A 241 -8.49 -0.44 24.89
CA ASP A 241 -9.82 -0.52 24.29
C ASP A 241 -9.78 -1.02 22.83
N SER A 242 -8.62 -0.98 22.21
CA SER A 242 -8.44 -1.43 20.84
C SER A 242 -7.02 -1.93 20.58
N ILE A 243 -6.89 -2.77 19.56
CA ILE A 243 -5.63 -3.41 19.16
C ILE A 243 -5.46 -3.16 17.68
N ILE A 244 -4.35 -2.50 17.29
CA ILE A 244 -3.96 -2.33 15.90
C ILE A 244 -2.87 -3.37 15.60
N ILE A 245 -3.17 -4.32 14.72
CA ILE A 245 -2.31 -5.46 14.39
C ILE A 245 -1.68 -5.20 13.04
N ALA A 246 -0.35 -5.05 12.99
CA ALA A 246 0.39 -4.82 11.75
C ALA A 246 0.82 -6.15 11.11
N ASP A 247 -0.13 -7.03 10.86
CA ASP A 247 0.13 -8.36 10.30
C ASP A 247 -0.93 -8.79 9.29
N PHE A 248 -0.65 -9.87 8.55
CA PHE A 248 -1.44 -10.34 7.41
C PHE A 248 -1.55 -11.87 7.42
N ASP A 249 -2.46 -12.41 6.63
CA ASP A 249 -2.62 -13.84 6.34
C ASP A 249 -2.59 -14.74 7.60
N GLU A 250 -1.86 -15.84 7.56
CA GLU A 250 -1.78 -16.81 8.66
C GLU A 250 -1.12 -16.23 9.93
N SER A 251 -0.21 -15.26 9.79
CA SER A 251 0.41 -14.59 10.94
C SER A 251 -0.63 -13.75 11.69
N LEU A 252 -1.49 -13.03 10.99
CA LEU A 252 -2.62 -12.30 11.59
C LEU A 252 -3.56 -13.26 12.34
N LYS A 253 -3.90 -14.41 11.76
CA LYS A 253 -4.74 -15.42 12.41
C LYS A 253 -4.10 -15.93 13.70
N SER A 254 -2.80 -16.18 13.69
CA SER A 254 -2.04 -16.60 14.87
C SER A 254 -2.11 -15.57 16.01
N VAL A 255 -1.99 -14.27 15.67
CA VAL A 255 -2.14 -13.18 16.65
C VAL A 255 -3.56 -13.15 17.23
N ILE A 256 -4.59 -13.22 16.38
CA ILE A 256 -5.98 -13.22 16.80
C ILE A 256 -6.29 -14.43 17.68
N THR A 257 -5.84 -15.62 17.28
CA THR A 257 -6.01 -16.85 18.08
C THR A 257 -5.38 -16.72 19.46
N SER A 258 -4.17 -16.15 19.55
CA SER A 258 -3.50 -15.92 20.84
C SER A 258 -4.24 -14.88 21.70
N LEU A 259 -4.84 -13.85 21.11
CA LEU A 259 -5.70 -12.89 21.82
C LEU A 259 -6.96 -13.57 22.35
N LEU A 260 -7.64 -14.37 21.54
CA LEU A 260 -8.83 -15.14 21.95
C LEU A 260 -8.50 -16.13 23.06
N TYR A 261 -7.36 -16.83 22.95
CA TYR A 261 -6.86 -17.73 23.99
C TYR A 261 -6.68 -17.01 25.34
N THR A 262 -6.24 -15.76 25.33
CA THR A 262 -6.09 -14.93 26.51
C THR A 262 -7.38 -14.20 26.93
N ASP A 263 -8.53 -14.65 26.44
CA ASP A 263 -9.86 -14.10 26.76
C ASP A 263 -10.01 -12.61 26.39
N ILE A 264 -9.43 -12.22 25.23
CA ILE A 264 -9.60 -10.91 24.62
C ILE A 264 -10.45 -11.06 23.36
N SER A 265 -11.69 -10.61 23.45
CA SER A 265 -12.70 -10.78 22.41
C SER A 265 -12.79 -9.57 21.47
N PRO A 266 -12.92 -9.77 20.14
CA PRO A 266 -13.22 -8.69 19.19
C PRO A 266 -14.62 -8.07 19.41
N LYS A 267 -15.52 -8.75 20.16
CA LYS A 267 -16.83 -8.22 20.55
C LYS A 267 -16.72 -7.13 21.63
N GLU A 268 -15.64 -7.14 22.40
CA GLU A 268 -15.40 -6.18 23.50
C GLU A 268 -14.32 -5.14 23.16
N LYS A 269 -13.42 -5.47 22.25
CA LYS A 269 -12.30 -4.63 21.85
C LYS A 269 -12.28 -4.49 20.33
N TYR A 270 -11.89 -3.32 19.83
CA TYR A 270 -11.70 -3.13 18.41
C TYR A 270 -10.44 -3.85 17.93
N PHE A 271 -10.58 -4.86 17.06
CA PHE A 271 -9.47 -5.49 16.35
C PHE A 271 -9.33 -4.81 15.00
N ILE A 272 -8.24 -4.07 14.83
CA ILE A 272 -7.97 -3.25 13.64
C ILE A 272 -6.71 -3.80 12.98
N THR A 273 -6.76 -4.10 11.68
CA THR A 273 -5.59 -4.54 10.92
C THR A 273 -5.19 -3.49 9.89
N LEU A 274 -4.04 -3.68 9.26
CA LEU A 274 -3.65 -2.90 8.09
C LEU A 274 -4.43 -3.36 6.85
N ASN A 275 -4.09 -2.85 5.67
CA ASN A 275 -4.79 -3.17 4.43
C ASN A 275 -4.71 -4.67 4.09
N GLN A 276 -5.85 -5.32 3.98
CA GLN A 276 -5.97 -6.76 3.70
C GLN A 276 -6.39 -7.06 2.24
N TRP A 277 -6.47 -6.06 1.36
CA TRP A 277 -6.85 -6.23 -0.03
C TRP A 277 -8.12 -7.09 -0.27
N PHE A 278 -9.08 -7.05 0.67
CA PHE A 278 -10.31 -7.86 0.66
C PHE A 278 -10.03 -9.36 0.67
N ASP A 279 -9.17 -9.80 1.58
CA ASP A 279 -8.89 -11.21 1.80
C ASP A 279 -10.17 -11.95 2.21
N GLU A 280 -10.59 -12.91 1.38
CA GLU A 280 -11.78 -13.71 1.62
C GLU A 280 -11.63 -14.65 2.84
N SER A 281 -10.40 -14.97 3.25
CA SER A 281 -10.18 -15.80 4.43
C SER A 281 -10.67 -15.10 5.70
N LEU A 282 -10.59 -13.77 5.78
CA LEU A 282 -11.13 -12.99 6.87
C LEU A 282 -12.67 -13.08 6.97
N LEU A 283 -13.37 -13.29 5.86
CA LEU A 283 -14.83 -13.44 5.86
C LEU A 283 -15.26 -14.78 6.44
N LYS A 284 -14.43 -15.82 6.31
CA LYS A 284 -14.75 -17.20 6.71
C LYS A 284 -14.51 -17.45 8.21
N ASP A 285 -13.53 -16.80 8.80
CA ASP A 285 -13.20 -16.96 10.22
C ASP A 285 -14.05 -16.04 11.10
N THR A 286 -15.25 -16.51 11.43
CA THR A 286 -16.21 -15.74 12.25
C THR A 286 -15.76 -15.56 13.70
N SER A 287 -14.78 -16.33 14.20
CA SER A 287 -14.24 -16.18 15.55
C SER A 287 -13.45 -14.87 15.72
N SER A 288 -12.87 -14.36 14.65
CA SER A 288 -12.14 -13.10 14.61
C SER A 288 -13.03 -11.85 14.45
N HIS A 289 -14.35 -12.03 14.32
CA HIS A 289 -15.27 -10.94 14.06
C HIS A 289 -15.81 -10.25 15.32
N PRO A 290 -16.01 -8.93 15.26
CA PRO A 290 -15.75 -8.04 14.13
C PRO A 290 -14.28 -7.65 13.99
N ILE A 291 -13.77 -7.58 12.75
CA ILE A 291 -12.45 -7.08 12.42
C ILE A 291 -12.56 -5.85 11.52
N TYR A 292 -11.64 -4.90 11.68
CA TYR A 292 -11.68 -3.61 10.99
C TYR A 292 -10.38 -3.36 10.22
N TYR A 293 -10.48 -2.77 9.02
CA TYR A 293 -9.27 -2.42 8.25
C TYR A 293 -9.51 -1.34 7.19
N PRO A 294 -8.48 -0.53 6.84
CA PRO A 294 -8.51 0.35 5.69
C PRO A 294 -8.27 -0.44 4.42
N SER A 295 -8.95 -0.11 3.34
CA SER A 295 -8.68 -0.66 2.02
C SER A 295 -9.11 0.31 0.92
N ILE A 296 -8.86 -0.07 -0.33
CA ILE A 296 -9.32 0.65 -1.52
C ILE A 296 -10.85 0.60 -1.63
N ASN A 297 -11.42 1.35 -2.57
CA ASN A 297 -12.86 1.29 -2.82
C ASN A 297 -13.26 -0.07 -3.43
N LYS A 298 -14.05 -0.87 -2.70
CA LYS A 298 -14.45 -2.22 -3.11
C LYS A 298 -15.23 -2.22 -4.42
N LYS A 299 -16.19 -1.31 -4.58
CA LYS A 299 -17.03 -1.23 -5.80
C LYS A 299 -16.17 -0.92 -7.03
N ASN A 300 -15.18 -0.04 -6.89
CA ASN A 300 -14.27 0.27 -7.99
C ASN A 300 -13.39 -0.93 -8.35
N LEU A 301 -12.91 -1.69 -7.35
CA LEU A 301 -12.15 -2.92 -7.57
C LEU A 301 -12.99 -3.97 -8.31
N GLU A 302 -14.23 -4.19 -7.89
CA GLU A 302 -15.13 -5.15 -8.53
C GLU A 302 -15.44 -4.76 -9.98
N ASN A 303 -15.72 -3.48 -10.22
CA ASN A 303 -15.92 -2.95 -11.58
C ASN A 303 -14.68 -3.11 -12.45
N PHE A 304 -13.48 -2.87 -11.89
CA PHE A 304 -12.23 -3.08 -12.61
C PHE A 304 -12.01 -4.56 -12.93
N LYS A 305 -12.20 -5.45 -11.94
CA LYS A 305 -12.08 -6.90 -12.13
C LYS A 305 -13.01 -7.39 -13.26
N LYS A 306 -14.27 -6.97 -13.24
CA LYS A 306 -15.25 -7.30 -14.29
C LYS A 306 -14.76 -6.83 -15.65
N LYS A 307 -14.39 -5.57 -15.79
CA LYS A 307 -13.92 -4.98 -17.05
C LYS A 307 -12.64 -5.65 -17.55
N PHE A 308 -11.70 -5.95 -16.65
CA PHE A 308 -10.47 -6.64 -16.99
C PHE A 308 -10.75 -8.06 -17.51
N PHE A 309 -11.65 -8.79 -16.85
CA PHE A 309 -12.08 -10.12 -17.27
C PHE A 309 -12.73 -10.11 -18.64
N GLU A 310 -13.64 -9.17 -18.91
CA GLU A 310 -14.30 -8.99 -20.20
C GLU A 310 -13.32 -8.73 -21.37
N ASN A 311 -12.20 -8.05 -21.10
CA ASN A 311 -11.20 -7.74 -22.13
C ASN A 311 -10.13 -8.83 -22.30
N PHE A 312 -9.80 -9.59 -21.24
CA PHE A 312 -8.63 -10.49 -21.24
C PHE A 312 -8.94 -11.92 -20.79
N ASN A 313 -10.15 -12.23 -20.39
CA ASN A 313 -10.59 -13.52 -19.84
C ASN A 313 -9.68 -14.01 -18.69
N GLN A 314 -9.25 -13.09 -17.83
CA GLN A 314 -8.36 -13.32 -16.68
C GLN A 314 -8.74 -12.40 -15.52
N ASN A 315 -8.49 -12.85 -14.29
CA ASN A 315 -8.60 -11.99 -13.11
C ASN A 315 -7.32 -11.18 -12.92
N PRO A 316 -7.42 -9.86 -12.68
CA PRO A 316 -6.26 -9.03 -12.40
C PRO A 316 -5.76 -9.25 -10.98
N ASN A 317 -4.46 -9.07 -10.75
CA ASN A 317 -3.92 -8.87 -9.42
C ASN A 317 -4.11 -7.40 -8.96
N HIS A 318 -3.88 -7.13 -7.68
CA HIS A 318 -4.06 -5.80 -7.11
C HIS A 318 -3.09 -4.73 -7.68
N ILE A 319 -1.87 -5.12 -8.09
CA ILE A 319 -0.89 -4.20 -8.71
C ILE A 319 -1.36 -3.77 -10.10
N SER A 320 -2.12 -4.61 -10.79
CA SER A 320 -2.72 -4.26 -12.08
C SER A 320 -3.67 -3.06 -11.97
N LEU A 321 -4.45 -2.96 -10.89
CA LEU A 321 -5.30 -1.81 -10.65
C LEU A 321 -4.49 -0.54 -10.39
N LEU A 322 -3.38 -0.65 -9.66
CA LEU A 322 -2.46 0.47 -9.44
C LEU A 322 -1.85 0.95 -10.76
N SER A 323 -1.41 0.02 -11.63
CA SER A 323 -0.89 0.37 -12.95
C SER A 323 -1.90 1.13 -13.81
N TYR A 324 -3.15 0.67 -13.83
CA TYR A 324 -4.24 1.36 -14.52
C TYR A 324 -4.38 2.80 -14.03
N ASP A 325 -4.39 3.00 -12.71
CA ASP A 325 -4.53 4.33 -12.11
C ASP A 325 -3.30 5.23 -12.34
N LEU A 326 -2.08 4.66 -12.38
CA LEU A 326 -0.86 5.44 -12.64
C LEU A 326 -0.83 6.00 -14.06
N VAL A 327 -1.27 5.24 -15.06
CA VAL A 327 -1.42 5.75 -16.43
C VAL A 327 -2.43 6.90 -16.46
N GLY A 328 -3.58 6.74 -15.79
CA GLY A 328 -4.58 7.79 -15.66
C GLY A 328 -4.05 9.03 -14.92
N LEU A 329 -3.24 8.84 -13.87
CA LEU A 329 -2.61 9.92 -13.12
C LEU A 329 -1.64 10.72 -13.99
N VAL A 330 -0.76 10.04 -14.74
CA VAL A 330 0.20 10.72 -15.63
C VAL A 330 -0.54 11.50 -16.71
N TYR A 331 -1.58 10.92 -17.32
CA TYR A 331 -2.43 11.63 -18.28
C TYR A 331 -3.09 12.88 -17.66
N TYR A 332 -3.68 12.74 -16.47
CA TYR A 332 -4.29 13.87 -15.78
C TYR A 332 -3.30 15.00 -15.49
N LEU A 333 -2.09 14.67 -15.06
CA LEU A 333 -1.04 15.67 -14.79
C LEU A 333 -0.56 16.35 -16.08
N SER A 334 -0.51 15.62 -17.19
CA SER A 334 -0.13 16.18 -18.49
C SER A 334 -1.15 17.18 -19.06
N LEU A 335 -2.41 17.05 -18.70
CA LEU A 335 -3.43 18.05 -19.08
C LEU A 335 -3.28 19.37 -18.35
N LYS A 336 -2.54 19.39 -17.24
CA LYS A 336 -2.37 20.56 -16.37
C LYS A 336 -0.98 21.20 -16.45
N ASN A 337 -0.01 20.48 -17.00
CA ASN A 337 1.38 20.90 -17.02
C ASN A 337 1.94 20.72 -18.42
N GLU A 338 2.97 21.49 -18.76
CA GLU A 338 3.76 21.24 -19.96
C GLU A 338 4.42 19.85 -19.89
N LEU A 339 4.49 19.14 -21.00
CA LEU A 339 5.04 17.78 -21.08
C LEU A 339 6.48 17.69 -20.54
N SER A 340 7.29 18.69 -20.86
CA SER A 340 8.68 18.82 -20.40
C SER A 340 8.80 18.98 -18.87
N GLN A 341 7.72 19.34 -18.19
CA GLN A 341 7.70 19.60 -16.75
C GLN A 341 6.85 18.61 -15.94
N ILE A 342 6.36 17.55 -16.56
CA ILE A 342 5.47 16.58 -15.91
C ILE A 342 6.11 15.98 -14.64
N ASN A 343 7.43 15.79 -14.63
CA ASN A 343 8.17 15.29 -13.48
C ASN A 343 8.08 16.26 -12.28
N LYS A 344 8.00 17.57 -12.55
CA LYS A 344 7.86 18.60 -11.51
C LYS A 344 6.46 18.66 -10.92
N ALA A 345 5.46 18.13 -11.64
CA ALA A 345 4.08 18.08 -11.17
C ALA A 345 3.90 17.22 -9.91
N PHE A 346 4.80 16.24 -9.69
CA PHE A 346 4.80 15.42 -8.47
C PHE A 346 5.32 16.18 -7.24
N ASN A 347 6.05 17.28 -7.44
CA ASN A 347 6.51 18.12 -6.32
C ASN A 347 5.42 19.09 -5.85
N ALA A 348 4.55 19.53 -6.75
CA ALA A 348 3.44 20.40 -6.44
C ALA A 348 2.29 19.65 -5.75
N LYS A 349 1.50 20.37 -4.95
CA LYS A 349 0.32 19.79 -4.31
C LYS A 349 -0.77 19.52 -5.35
N ASN A 350 -1.07 18.26 -5.55
CA ASN A 350 -2.09 17.77 -6.47
C ASN A 350 -2.95 16.69 -5.80
N SER A 351 -4.12 16.44 -6.38
CA SER A 351 -4.98 15.33 -5.98
C SER A 351 -5.61 14.71 -7.24
N PHE A 352 -5.58 13.39 -7.32
CA PHE A 352 -6.13 12.61 -8.42
C PHE A 352 -7.08 11.56 -7.89
N LYS A 353 -8.27 11.43 -8.47
CA LYS A 353 -9.26 10.41 -8.12
C LYS A 353 -9.14 9.22 -9.08
N GLY A 354 -8.44 8.19 -8.65
CA GLY A 354 -8.32 6.92 -9.36
C GLY A 354 -9.37 5.88 -8.94
N LYS A 355 -9.21 4.65 -9.39
CA LYS A 355 -10.04 3.50 -9.00
C LYS A 355 -9.68 2.99 -7.60
N ILE A 356 -8.40 3.00 -7.24
CA ILE A 356 -7.94 2.67 -5.88
C ILE A 356 -8.55 3.61 -4.85
N GLY A 357 -8.60 4.90 -5.16
CA GLY A 357 -9.05 5.95 -4.27
C GLY A 357 -8.49 7.29 -4.71
N ILE A 358 -8.31 8.20 -3.74
CA ILE A 358 -7.71 9.51 -4.00
C ILE A 358 -6.21 9.43 -3.70
N PHE A 359 -5.40 9.81 -4.67
CA PHE A 359 -3.96 10.01 -4.55
C PHE A 359 -3.72 11.49 -4.18
N ASP A 360 -3.23 11.76 -3.00
CA ASP A 360 -2.72 13.08 -2.63
C ASP A 360 -1.21 13.10 -2.91
N ILE A 361 -0.81 14.05 -3.75
CA ILE A 361 0.56 14.19 -4.25
C ILE A 361 1.12 15.48 -3.70
N GLU A 362 2.28 15.45 -3.09
CA GLU A 362 3.00 16.61 -2.59
C GLU A 362 4.45 16.25 -2.30
N ASN A 363 5.40 17.10 -2.68
CA ASN A 363 6.83 16.93 -2.41
C ASN A 363 7.37 15.54 -2.82
N ASN A 364 7.04 15.10 -4.04
CA ASN A 364 7.41 13.79 -4.59
C ASN A 364 6.96 12.61 -3.73
N LYS A 365 5.82 12.75 -3.04
CA LYS A 365 5.20 11.70 -2.23
C LYS A 365 3.76 11.51 -2.63
N ILE A 366 3.34 10.25 -2.63
CA ILE A 366 1.95 9.87 -2.86
C ILE A 366 1.39 9.26 -1.58
N ASN A 367 0.24 9.75 -1.15
CA ASN A 367 -0.55 9.18 -0.08
C ASN A 367 -1.96 8.87 -0.61
N HIS A 368 -2.50 7.74 -0.19
CA HIS A 368 -3.83 7.30 -0.58
C HIS A 368 -4.85 7.65 0.50
N ARG A 369 -6.01 8.21 0.11
CA ARG A 369 -7.17 8.26 0.98
C ARG A 369 -7.97 6.98 0.76
N LEU A 370 -8.01 6.16 1.79
CA LEU A 370 -8.64 4.84 1.75
C LEU A 370 -10.04 4.88 2.37
N ASN A 371 -10.88 3.93 1.98
CA ASN A 371 -12.12 3.61 2.66
C ASN A 371 -11.80 2.76 3.90
N PHE A 372 -12.76 2.65 4.81
CA PHE A 372 -12.62 1.85 6.03
C PHE A 372 -13.75 0.84 6.13
N TYR A 373 -13.39 -0.40 6.44
CA TYR A 373 -14.31 -1.53 6.39
C TYR A 373 -14.41 -2.25 7.72
N LYS A 374 -15.56 -2.88 7.95
CA LYS A 374 -15.83 -3.84 9.03
C LYS A 374 -16.19 -5.18 8.41
N VAL A 375 -15.56 -6.24 8.85
CA VAL A 375 -16.01 -7.62 8.60
C VAL A 375 -16.75 -8.10 9.84
N GLU A 376 -17.97 -8.55 9.66
CA GLU A 376 -18.84 -9.03 10.72
C GLU A 376 -19.77 -10.11 10.17
N GLU A 377 -19.87 -11.24 10.86
CA GLU A 377 -20.75 -12.36 10.48
C GLU A 377 -20.61 -12.80 9.00
N GLY A 378 -19.37 -12.90 8.54
CA GLY A 378 -19.04 -13.29 7.17
C GLY A 378 -19.38 -12.24 6.10
N SER A 379 -19.79 -11.02 6.49
CA SER A 379 -20.10 -9.93 5.60
C SER A 379 -19.16 -8.75 5.74
N LEU A 380 -18.86 -8.08 4.62
CA LEU A 380 -18.04 -6.87 4.58
C LEU A 380 -18.94 -5.64 4.47
N LYS A 381 -18.79 -4.70 5.39
CA LYS A 381 -19.51 -3.42 5.40
C LYS A 381 -18.51 -2.27 5.31
N GLU A 382 -18.78 -1.31 4.42
CA GLU A 382 -18.06 -0.04 4.38
C GLU A 382 -18.56 0.88 5.50
N ILE A 383 -17.63 1.50 6.23
CA ILE A 383 -17.96 2.43 7.32
C ILE A 383 -17.88 3.87 6.79
N PHE A 384 -16.85 4.20 6.00
CA PHE A 384 -16.69 5.49 5.32
C PHE A 384 -15.65 5.42 4.20
#